data_2bcf66b00477d175984e06db7e3de2e3
#
_entry.id   2bcf66b00477d175984e06db7e3de2e3
#
_cell.length_a   1.000
_cell.length_b   1.000
_cell.length_c   1.000
_cell.angle_alpha   90.00
_cell.angle_beta   90.00
_cell.angle_gamma   90.00
#
_symmetry.space_group_name_H-M   'P 1'
#
loop_
_entity.id
_entity.type
_entity.pdbx_description
1 polymer ?
#
loop_
_entity_poly.entity_id
_entity_poly.type
_entity_poly.pdbx_seq_one_letter_code
_entity_poly.pdbx_strand_id
1 'polypeptide(L)'
;MTLYQCLLLGAPTPEQAASFSATFDECLGLFGLQPGCDYTVDRGIQAHFSEVTATVAVFFGAEGAEYPEAAVLTRLGVPVVPVVSAAIRVGAELPASLCNINALISDPADTVLRRVVSAALQCLGLLPAQRRVFVSYRREESADVALQLFEALSARHFDVFLDTHSVSVAAEFQAALWHRLCDSDVLVMLDTPGYFNSRWTTAEWGRAVAKHISMLQLVWPDHEPSRHSRLATLKRLSTDNFVTARLSATVVGDVALELERVRSRSVALRHANLVGTLRTAIEDLGGTVEGVGPKRSVLLKLPSGNPLVVYPV
;
A
#
# COMPACT_ATOMS: atom_id res chain seq x y z
N MET A 1 -15.69 -5.01 2.89
CA MET A 1 -14.96 -3.71 2.84
C MET A 1 -13.78 -3.92 1.92
N THR A 2 -13.74 -3.20 0.82
CA THR A 2 -12.66 -3.29 -0.18
C THR A 2 -11.35 -2.76 0.39
N LEU A 3 -10.23 -3.35 -0.04
CA LEU A 3 -8.88 -2.97 0.39
C LEU A 3 -8.34 -1.80 -0.43
N TYR A 4 -8.71 -1.79 -1.72
CA TYR A 4 -8.25 -0.82 -2.70
C TYR A 4 -9.41 -0.30 -3.52
N GLN A 5 -9.33 0.97 -3.89
CA GLN A 5 -10.31 1.60 -4.77
C GLN A 5 -9.57 2.39 -5.86
N CYS A 6 -9.98 2.17 -7.11
CA CYS A 6 -9.55 2.98 -8.23
C CYS A 6 -10.75 3.71 -8.82
N LEU A 7 -10.67 5.03 -8.92
CA LEU A 7 -11.72 5.88 -9.48
C LEU A 7 -11.33 6.30 -10.89
N LEU A 8 -12.15 5.98 -11.89
CA LEU A 8 -12.00 6.51 -13.24
C LEU A 8 -12.85 7.76 -13.40
N LEU A 9 -12.18 8.87 -13.59
CA LEU A 9 -12.76 10.20 -13.68
C LEU A 9 -12.48 10.83 -15.05
N GLY A 10 -13.12 11.95 -15.30
CA GLY A 10 -12.98 12.65 -16.55
C GLY A 10 -13.83 12.01 -17.64
N ALA A 11 -13.29 11.95 -18.84
CA ALA A 11 -14.00 11.41 -20.01
C ALA A 11 -13.27 10.21 -20.65
N PRO A 12 -13.06 9.09 -19.92
CA PRO A 12 -12.50 7.90 -20.56
C PRO A 12 -13.48 7.38 -21.62
N THR A 13 -12.96 7.02 -22.79
CA THR A 13 -13.79 6.30 -23.76
C THR A 13 -14.20 4.94 -23.19
N PRO A 14 -15.28 4.31 -23.70
CA PRO A 14 -15.66 2.95 -23.27
C PRO A 14 -14.52 1.94 -23.41
N GLU A 15 -13.73 2.05 -24.49
CA GLU A 15 -12.58 1.20 -24.77
C GLU A 15 -11.44 1.44 -23.74
N GLN A 16 -11.13 2.70 -23.43
CA GLN A 16 -10.12 3.05 -22.44
C GLN A 16 -10.51 2.52 -21.06
N ALA A 17 -11.75 2.70 -20.65
CA ALA A 17 -12.22 2.21 -19.37
C ALA A 17 -12.19 0.67 -19.28
N ALA A 18 -12.60 -0.02 -20.35
CA ALA A 18 -12.55 -1.47 -20.43
C ALA A 18 -11.10 -2.00 -20.40
N SER A 19 -10.21 -1.41 -21.21
CA SER A 19 -8.79 -1.78 -21.26
C SER A 19 -8.10 -1.54 -19.92
N PHE A 20 -8.39 -0.40 -19.27
CA PHE A 20 -7.85 -0.11 -17.94
C PHE A 20 -8.29 -1.18 -16.94
N SER A 21 -9.60 -1.45 -16.85
CA SER A 21 -10.14 -2.43 -15.90
C SER A 21 -9.54 -3.82 -16.14
N ALA A 22 -9.50 -4.28 -17.38
CA ALA A 22 -8.94 -5.59 -17.73
C ALA A 22 -7.45 -5.71 -17.34
N THR A 23 -6.64 -4.70 -17.65
CA THR A 23 -5.20 -4.69 -17.30
C THR A 23 -5.00 -4.57 -15.79
N PHE A 24 -5.84 -3.78 -15.10
CA PHE A 24 -5.79 -3.64 -13.65
C PHE A 24 -6.17 -4.96 -12.96
N ASP A 25 -7.22 -5.64 -13.44
CA ASP A 25 -7.66 -6.94 -12.96
C ASP A 25 -6.59 -8.03 -13.17
N GLU A 26 -5.94 -8.05 -14.35
CA GLU A 26 -4.81 -8.94 -14.62
C GLU A 26 -3.68 -8.74 -13.61
N CYS A 27 -3.28 -7.49 -13.38
CA CYS A 27 -2.21 -7.18 -12.42
C CYS A 27 -2.58 -7.58 -10.99
N LEU A 28 -3.79 -7.29 -10.54
CA LEU A 28 -4.23 -7.60 -9.18
C LEU A 28 -4.48 -9.09 -8.97
N GLY A 29 -4.87 -9.81 -10.03
CA GLY A 29 -4.99 -11.27 -10.05
C GLY A 29 -3.65 -11.95 -9.73
N LEU A 30 -2.50 -11.40 -10.18
CA LEU A 30 -1.17 -11.91 -9.81
C LEU A 30 -0.89 -11.82 -8.31
N PHE A 31 -1.54 -10.91 -7.60
CA PHE A 31 -1.44 -10.76 -6.14
C PHE A 31 -2.44 -11.62 -5.38
N GLY A 32 -3.33 -12.31 -6.10
CA GLY A 32 -4.40 -13.12 -5.54
C GLY A 32 -5.60 -12.30 -5.05
N LEU A 33 -5.74 -11.05 -5.52
CA LEU A 33 -6.85 -10.16 -5.19
C LEU A 33 -8.01 -10.32 -6.18
N GLN A 34 -9.25 -10.24 -5.68
CA GLN A 34 -10.46 -10.47 -6.45
C GLN A 34 -11.27 -9.19 -6.67
N PRO A 35 -11.73 -8.92 -7.91
CA PRO A 35 -12.57 -7.76 -8.19
C PRO A 35 -13.91 -7.84 -7.46
N GLY A 36 -14.40 -6.70 -6.98
CA GLY A 36 -15.64 -6.59 -6.22
C GLY A 36 -15.57 -7.06 -4.77
N CYS A 37 -14.56 -7.87 -4.42
CA CYS A 37 -14.31 -8.34 -3.04
C CYS A 37 -13.19 -7.54 -2.38
N ASP A 38 -12.01 -7.57 -2.99
CA ASP A 38 -10.81 -6.96 -2.42
C ASP A 38 -10.54 -5.57 -2.97
N TYR A 39 -10.99 -5.29 -4.18
CA TYR A 39 -10.86 -3.98 -4.81
C TYR A 39 -12.04 -3.64 -5.71
N THR A 40 -12.19 -2.34 -6.01
CA THR A 40 -13.16 -1.84 -6.98
C THR A 40 -12.51 -0.89 -7.99
N VAL A 41 -13.06 -0.88 -9.22
CA VAL A 41 -12.79 0.14 -10.22
C VAL A 41 -14.12 0.82 -10.52
N ASP A 42 -14.28 2.03 -9.99
CA ASP A 42 -15.56 2.76 -10.04
C ASP A 42 -15.47 3.93 -11.04
N ARG A 43 -16.57 4.22 -11.72
CA ARG A 43 -16.71 5.43 -12.55
C ARG A 43 -17.35 6.54 -11.71
N GLY A 44 -16.61 7.63 -11.55
CA GLY A 44 -17.05 8.75 -10.72
C GLY A 44 -16.77 8.52 -9.21
N ILE A 45 -17.06 9.53 -8.40
CA ILE A 45 -16.97 9.43 -6.95
C ILE A 45 -18.27 8.81 -6.43
N GLN A 46 -18.17 7.60 -5.93
CA GLN A 46 -19.27 6.96 -5.21
C GLN A 46 -19.43 7.58 -3.82
N ALA A 47 -20.66 7.51 -3.26
CA ALA A 47 -21.00 8.13 -1.97
C ALA A 47 -20.24 7.57 -0.75
N HIS A 48 -19.37 6.57 -0.94
CA HIS A 48 -18.66 5.86 0.14
C HIS A 48 -17.14 5.95 0.02
N PHE A 49 -16.62 7.17 -0.06
CA PHE A 49 -15.19 7.38 0.11
C PHE A 49 -14.82 7.12 1.58
N SER A 50 -13.86 6.23 1.81
CA SER A 50 -13.36 5.89 3.14
C SER A 50 -11.87 6.21 3.26
N GLU A 51 -11.49 7.00 4.24
CA GLU A 51 -10.08 7.35 4.51
C GLU A 51 -9.21 6.14 4.87
N VAL A 52 -9.84 5.02 5.27
CA VAL A 52 -9.12 3.77 5.60
C VAL A 52 -8.96 2.82 4.41
N THR A 53 -9.51 3.17 3.25
CA THR A 53 -9.34 2.43 1.99
C THR A 53 -8.26 3.13 1.15
N ALA A 54 -7.27 2.39 0.73
CA ALA A 54 -6.25 2.93 -0.17
C ALA A 54 -6.89 3.23 -1.53
N THR A 55 -7.00 4.52 -1.87
CA THR A 55 -7.70 5.01 -3.06
C THR A 55 -6.74 5.73 -3.99
N VAL A 56 -6.93 5.58 -5.29
CA VAL A 56 -6.32 6.36 -6.36
C VAL A 56 -7.39 6.78 -7.36
N ALA A 57 -7.24 7.97 -7.94
CA ALA A 57 -8.06 8.41 -9.07
C ALA A 57 -7.21 8.47 -10.35
N VAL A 58 -7.73 7.96 -11.45
CA VAL A 58 -7.20 8.16 -12.80
C VAL A 58 -8.14 9.09 -13.53
N PHE A 59 -7.63 10.25 -13.93
CA PHE A 59 -8.42 11.28 -14.57
C PHE A 59 -8.07 11.36 -16.07
N PHE A 60 -9.00 10.99 -16.92
CA PHE A 60 -8.86 11.13 -18.37
C PHE A 60 -9.32 12.51 -18.81
N GLY A 61 -8.37 13.31 -19.26
CA GLY A 61 -8.60 14.68 -19.70
C GLY A 61 -9.55 14.77 -20.91
N ALA A 62 -10.38 15.82 -20.93
CA ALA A 62 -11.21 16.16 -22.06
C ALA A 62 -11.37 17.68 -22.17
N GLU A 63 -11.45 18.18 -23.39
CA GLU A 63 -11.56 19.61 -23.65
C GLU A 63 -12.93 20.16 -23.19
N GLY A 64 -12.89 21.27 -22.45
CA GLY A 64 -14.08 22.03 -22.08
C GLY A 64 -14.97 21.42 -21.01
N ALA A 65 -14.54 20.37 -20.33
CA ALA A 65 -15.32 19.73 -19.28
C ALA A 65 -14.96 20.26 -17.88
N GLU A 66 -15.97 20.56 -17.09
CA GLU A 66 -15.83 20.89 -15.67
C GLU A 66 -16.08 19.64 -14.83
N TYR A 67 -15.13 19.33 -13.96
CA TYR A 67 -15.20 18.17 -13.08
C TYR A 67 -14.99 18.60 -11.63
N PRO A 68 -16.03 19.04 -10.91
CA PRO A 68 -15.93 19.49 -9.53
C PRO A 68 -15.42 18.39 -8.58
N GLU A 69 -15.61 17.13 -8.93
CA GLU A 69 -15.12 15.99 -8.17
C GLU A 69 -13.58 15.97 -8.07
N ALA A 70 -12.86 16.41 -9.11
CA ALA A 70 -11.41 16.46 -9.09
C ALA A 70 -10.88 17.38 -7.98
N ALA A 71 -11.52 18.52 -7.74
CA ALA A 71 -11.17 19.43 -6.65
C ALA A 71 -11.45 18.81 -5.26
N VAL A 72 -12.49 17.99 -5.15
CA VAL A 72 -12.80 17.28 -3.90
C VAL A 72 -11.70 16.26 -3.57
N LEU A 73 -11.28 15.45 -4.56
CA LEU A 73 -10.22 14.46 -4.37
C LEU A 73 -8.88 15.09 -4.02
N THR A 74 -8.49 16.19 -4.67
CA THR A 74 -7.26 16.90 -4.35
C THR A 74 -7.29 17.46 -2.94
N ARG A 75 -8.44 18.01 -2.50
CA ARG A 75 -8.62 18.48 -1.12
C ARG A 75 -8.55 17.36 -0.09
N LEU A 76 -9.10 16.17 -0.41
CA LEU A 76 -9.03 14.98 0.45
C LEU A 76 -7.63 14.31 0.44
N GLY A 77 -6.71 14.78 -0.41
CA GLY A 77 -5.37 14.21 -0.51
C GLY A 77 -5.33 12.86 -1.22
N VAL A 78 -6.35 12.53 -2.02
CA VAL A 78 -6.34 11.32 -2.84
C VAL A 78 -5.35 11.50 -3.98
N PRO A 79 -4.44 10.54 -4.21
CA PRO A 79 -3.55 10.58 -5.37
C PRO A 79 -4.34 10.57 -6.68
N VAL A 80 -4.04 11.53 -7.55
CA VAL A 80 -4.65 11.62 -8.88
C VAL A 80 -3.59 11.41 -9.95
N VAL A 81 -3.87 10.57 -10.91
CA VAL A 81 -3.06 10.30 -12.10
C VAL A 81 -3.77 10.92 -13.30
N PRO A 82 -3.44 12.18 -13.68
CA PRO A 82 -4.03 12.80 -14.85
C PRO A 82 -3.45 12.16 -16.13
N VAL A 83 -4.31 11.95 -17.12
CA VAL A 83 -3.96 11.44 -18.45
C VAL A 83 -4.44 12.42 -19.49
N VAL A 84 -3.53 12.90 -20.34
CA VAL A 84 -3.83 13.88 -21.41
C VAL A 84 -3.36 13.38 -22.76
N SER A 85 -3.94 13.91 -23.82
CA SER A 85 -3.56 13.50 -25.18
C SER A 85 -2.16 13.98 -25.59
N ALA A 86 -1.72 15.14 -25.08
CA ALA A 86 -0.39 15.69 -25.34
C ALA A 86 -0.01 16.69 -24.22
N ALA A 87 1.30 16.91 -24.01
CA ALA A 87 1.78 17.82 -22.97
C ALA A 87 1.26 19.25 -23.14
N ILE A 88 1.13 19.74 -24.38
CA ILE A 88 0.60 21.07 -24.70
C ILE A 88 -0.91 21.19 -24.40
N ARG A 89 -1.60 20.08 -24.22
CA ARG A 89 -3.05 20.04 -23.99
C ARG A 89 -3.45 20.07 -22.51
N VAL A 90 -2.51 20.04 -21.59
CA VAL A 90 -2.74 20.01 -20.13
C VAL A 90 -3.76 21.08 -19.70
N GLY A 91 -3.55 22.34 -20.09
CA GLY A 91 -4.45 23.44 -19.73
C GLY A 91 -5.82 23.43 -20.40
N ALA A 92 -5.99 22.67 -21.49
CA ALA A 92 -7.26 22.57 -22.20
C ALA A 92 -8.07 21.32 -21.78
N GLU A 93 -7.38 20.25 -21.39
CA GLU A 93 -7.97 18.96 -21.10
C GLU A 93 -8.15 18.68 -19.59
N LEU A 94 -7.42 19.39 -18.72
CA LEU A 94 -7.51 19.21 -17.28
C LEU A 94 -8.18 20.39 -16.59
N PRO A 95 -8.99 20.15 -15.56
CA PRO A 95 -9.50 21.20 -14.69
C PRO A 95 -8.35 21.90 -13.96
N ALA A 96 -8.54 23.15 -13.60
CA ALA A 96 -7.50 24.00 -12.97
C ALA A 96 -6.87 23.34 -11.72
N SER A 97 -7.65 22.56 -10.96
CA SER A 97 -7.18 21.81 -9.78
C SER A 97 -6.17 20.70 -10.10
N LEU A 98 -6.08 20.24 -11.36
CA LEU A 98 -5.16 19.18 -11.78
C LEU A 98 -4.03 19.68 -12.69
N CYS A 99 -4.09 20.93 -13.18
CA CYS A 99 -3.10 21.46 -14.14
C CYS A 99 -1.66 21.48 -13.59
N ASN A 100 -1.51 21.54 -12.28
CA ASN A 100 -0.19 21.55 -11.63
C ASN A 100 0.32 20.15 -11.26
N ILE A 101 -0.50 19.10 -11.42
CA ILE A 101 -0.12 17.73 -11.18
C ILE A 101 0.52 17.14 -12.44
N ASN A 102 1.62 16.40 -12.28
CA ASN A 102 2.26 15.73 -13.40
C ASN A 102 1.30 14.78 -14.12
N ALA A 103 1.01 15.08 -15.38
CA ALA A 103 0.14 14.27 -16.22
C ALA A 103 0.92 13.23 -17.02
N LEU A 104 0.31 12.07 -17.22
CA LEU A 104 0.77 11.09 -18.21
C LEU A 104 0.24 11.49 -19.59
N ILE A 105 1.12 11.40 -20.59
CA ILE A 105 0.72 11.55 -21.99
C ILE A 105 0.20 10.21 -22.47
N SER A 106 -1.01 10.20 -23.00
CA SER A 106 -1.60 9.02 -23.63
C SER A 106 -0.72 8.58 -24.81
N ASP A 107 -0.39 7.31 -24.84
CA ASP A 107 0.36 6.70 -25.92
C ASP A 107 -0.59 5.83 -26.75
N PRO A 108 -0.84 6.18 -28.02
CA PRO A 108 -1.72 5.37 -28.89
C PRO A 108 -1.20 3.93 -29.12
N ALA A 109 0.09 3.68 -28.90
CA ALA A 109 0.66 2.35 -28.97
C ALA A 109 0.41 1.51 -27.71
N ASP A 110 0.12 2.15 -26.57
CA ASP A 110 -0.23 1.49 -25.30
C ASP A 110 -1.75 1.24 -25.21
N THR A 111 -2.25 0.38 -26.08
CA THR A 111 -3.69 0.06 -26.17
C THR A 111 -4.25 -0.56 -24.89
N VAL A 112 -3.42 -1.14 -24.05
CA VAL A 112 -3.80 -1.77 -22.77
C VAL A 112 -3.54 -0.86 -21.55
N LEU A 113 -3.15 0.38 -21.77
CA LEU A 113 -2.93 1.40 -20.74
C LEU A 113 -1.96 0.98 -19.63
N ARG A 114 -0.94 0.18 -19.94
CA ARG A 114 0.02 -0.37 -18.93
C ARG A 114 0.71 0.72 -18.12
N ARG A 115 1.07 1.84 -18.74
CA ARG A 115 1.71 2.96 -18.04
C ARG A 115 0.77 3.61 -17.04
N VAL A 116 -0.50 3.77 -17.41
CA VAL A 116 -1.54 4.36 -16.55
C VAL A 116 -1.85 3.42 -15.38
N VAL A 117 -2.05 2.12 -15.67
CA VAL A 117 -2.26 1.09 -14.64
C VAL A 117 -1.06 1.02 -13.70
N SER A 118 0.17 1.01 -14.23
CA SER A 118 1.38 1.00 -13.39
C SER A 118 1.46 2.21 -12.46
N ALA A 119 1.10 3.41 -12.94
CA ALA A 119 1.07 4.61 -12.10
C ALA A 119 -0.02 4.53 -11.01
N ALA A 120 -1.19 3.97 -11.33
CA ALA A 120 -2.25 3.74 -10.35
C ALA A 120 -1.81 2.73 -9.28
N LEU A 121 -1.23 1.59 -9.67
CA LEU A 121 -0.67 0.58 -8.76
C LEU A 121 0.43 1.17 -7.87
N GLN A 122 1.29 2.02 -8.44
CA GLN A 122 2.31 2.72 -7.66
C GLN A 122 1.70 3.63 -6.58
N CYS A 123 0.64 4.36 -6.91
CA CYS A 123 -0.09 5.20 -5.95
C CYS A 123 -0.78 4.36 -4.85
N LEU A 124 -1.23 3.17 -5.16
CA LEU A 124 -1.80 2.22 -4.19
C LEU A 124 -0.72 1.48 -3.39
N GLY A 125 0.58 1.66 -3.73
CA GLY A 125 1.67 0.93 -3.09
C GLY A 125 1.69 -0.55 -3.47
N LEU A 126 1.20 -0.91 -4.66
CA LEU A 126 1.04 -2.28 -5.12
C LEU A 126 2.15 -2.77 -6.05
N LEU A 127 3.13 -1.94 -6.37
CA LEU A 127 4.30 -2.44 -7.10
C LEU A 127 5.10 -3.43 -6.22
N PRO A 128 5.69 -4.48 -6.78
CA PRO A 128 6.40 -5.52 -6.02
C PRO A 128 7.44 -4.96 -5.02
N ALA A 129 8.23 -3.97 -5.44
CA ALA A 129 9.23 -3.31 -4.58
C ALA A 129 8.63 -2.49 -3.42
N GLN A 130 7.31 -2.27 -3.41
CA GLN A 130 6.59 -1.52 -2.37
C GLN A 130 5.83 -2.44 -1.41
N ARG A 131 5.81 -3.75 -1.64
CA ARG A 131 5.07 -4.74 -0.85
C ARG A 131 6.03 -5.47 0.09
N ARG A 132 6.62 -4.73 1.03
CA ARG A 132 7.69 -5.20 1.90
C ARG A 132 7.14 -5.80 3.19
N VAL A 133 7.55 -7.02 3.48
CA VAL A 133 7.10 -7.79 4.64
C VAL A 133 8.30 -8.35 5.38
N PHE A 134 8.33 -8.13 6.69
CA PHE A 134 9.30 -8.76 7.58
C PHE A 134 8.62 -9.90 8.35
N VAL A 135 9.17 -11.11 8.30
CA VAL A 135 8.67 -12.27 9.06
C VAL A 135 9.58 -12.50 10.25
N SER A 136 9.05 -12.25 11.45
CA SER A 136 9.70 -12.47 12.73
C SER A 136 9.22 -13.78 13.35
N TYR A 137 10.13 -14.65 13.74
CA TYR A 137 9.81 -15.97 14.22
C TYR A 137 10.89 -16.54 15.15
N ARG A 138 10.51 -17.47 16.01
CA ARG A 138 11.45 -18.26 16.78
C ARG A 138 11.79 -19.54 16.03
N ARG A 139 13.06 -19.70 15.70
CA ARG A 139 13.55 -20.76 14.82
C ARG A 139 13.20 -22.15 15.33
N GLU A 140 13.41 -22.42 16.61
CA GLU A 140 13.15 -23.73 17.20
C GLU A 140 11.69 -24.15 17.14
N GLU A 141 10.76 -23.20 16.98
CA GLU A 141 9.32 -23.48 17.11
C GLU A 141 8.53 -23.30 15.83
N SER A 142 8.99 -22.49 14.88
CA SER A 142 8.19 -22.09 13.71
C SER A 142 8.97 -21.89 12.40
N ALA A 143 10.17 -22.48 12.27
CA ALA A 143 10.98 -22.34 11.06
C ALA A 143 10.27 -22.85 9.79
N ASP A 144 9.58 -23.99 9.86
CA ASP A 144 8.89 -24.59 8.72
C ASP A 144 7.74 -23.71 8.21
N VAL A 145 6.99 -23.10 9.13
CA VAL A 145 5.91 -22.16 8.80
C VAL A 145 6.49 -20.85 8.26
N ALA A 146 7.58 -20.34 8.83
CA ALA A 146 8.24 -19.14 8.37
C ALA A 146 8.73 -19.29 6.92
N LEU A 147 9.37 -20.40 6.60
CA LEU A 147 9.82 -20.71 5.24
C LEU A 147 8.64 -20.89 4.29
N GLN A 148 7.58 -21.58 4.72
CA GLN A 148 6.37 -21.75 3.92
C GLN A 148 5.71 -20.40 3.58
N LEU A 149 5.62 -19.50 4.56
CA LEU A 149 5.07 -18.15 4.32
C LEU A 149 5.98 -17.33 3.41
N PHE A 150 7.30 -17.43 3.58
CA PHE A 150 8.24 -16.81 2.65
C PHE A 150 7.99 -17.23 1.21
N GLU A 151 7.90 -18.53 0.94
CA GLU A 151 7.63 -19.07 -0.41
C GLU A 151 6.27 -18.60 -0.94
N ALA A 152 5.22 -18.70 -0.14
CA ALA A 152 3.86 -18.40 -0.55
C ALA A 152 3.62 -16.89 -0.77
N LEU A 153 4.23 -16.03 0.03
CA LEU A 153 4.11 -14.58 -0.11
C LEU A 153 4.98 -14.06 -1.25
N SER A 154 6.18 -14.62 -1.43
CA SER A 154 7.04 -14.30 -2.58
C SER A 154 6.38 -14.65 -3.91
N ALA A 155 5.68 -15.79 -3.97
CA ALA A 155 4.88 -16.18 -5.14
C ALA A 155 3.72 -15.20 -5.44
N ARG A 156 3.29 -14.40 -4.47
CA ARG A 156 2.30 -13.32 -4.60
C ARG A 156 2.94 -11.93 -4.74
N HIS A 157 4.20 -11.90 -5.15
CA HIS A 157 4.97 -10.67 -5.38
C HIS A 157 5.14 -9.75 -4.15
N PHE A 158 5.19 -10.33 -2.95
CA PHE A 158 5.71 -9.61 -1.79
C PHE A 158 7.24 -9.65 -1.78
N ASP A 159 7.89 -8.55 -1.39
CA ASP A 159 9.30 -8.52 -1.02
C ASP A 159 9.42 -8.96 0.45
N VAL A 160 9.61 -10.27 0.64
CA VAL A 160 9.60 -10.89 1.97
C VAL A 160 11.01 -10.97 2.50
N PHE A 161 11.21 -10.42 3.68
CA PHE A 161 12.43 -10.61 4.45
C PHE A 161 12.17 -11.62 5.58
N LEU A 162 13.02 -12.64 5.63
CA LEU A 162 13.01 -13.67 6.66
C LEU A 162 14.31 -13.57 7.43
N ASP A 163 14.24 -13.38 8.76
CA ASP A 163 15.45 -13.47 9.59
C ASP A 163 15.93 -14.92 9.70
N THR A 164 16.99 -15.23 8.95
CA THR A 164 17.56 -16.58 8.90
C THR A 164 18.75 -16.77 9.88
N HIS A 165 19.07 -15.77 10.70
CA HIS A 165 20.31 -15.79 11.46
C HIS A 165 20.22 -16.41 12.86
N SER A 166 21.07 -17.41 13.08
CA SER A 166 21.29 -18.08 14.34
C SER A 166 22.73 -17.94 14.87
N VAL A 167 23.59 -17.20 14.17
CA VAL A 167 25.02 -17.10 14.53
C VAL A 167 25.35 -15.65 14.83
N SER A 168 26.25 -15.42 15.79
CA SER A 168 26.82 -14.13 16.15
C SER A 168 27.30 -13.37 14.91
N VAL A 169 26.46 -12.51 14.38
CA VAL A 169 26.71 -11.79 13.14
C VAL A 169 27.38 -10.46 13.48
N ALA A 170 28.30 -10.05 12.63
CA ALA A 170 28.97 -8.76 12.72
C ALA A 170 27.97 -7.60 12.82
N ALA A 171 28.34 -6.53 13.53
CA ALA A 171 27.48 -5.37 13.76
C ALA A 171 26.86 -4.77 12.48
N GLU A 172 27.53 -4.90 11.35
CA GLU A 172 27.07 -4.47 10.03
C GLU A 172 25.82 -5.22 9.56
N PHE A 173 25.73 -6.52 9.85
CA PHE A 173 24.55 -7.29 9.47
C PHE A 173 23.32 -6.94 10.33
N GLN A 174 23.55 -6.71 11.61
CA GLN A 174 22.49 -6.25 12.52
C GLN A 174 21.90 -4.91 12.05
N ALA A 175 22.75 -3.99 11.58
CA ALA A 175 22.28 -2.72 11.03
C ALA A 175 21.44 -2.94 9.77
N ALA A 176 21.86 -3.83 8.86
CA ALA A 176 21.09 -4.17 7.67
C ALA A 176 19.73 -4.80 7.99
N LEU A 177 19.67 -5.69 8.99
CA LEU A 177 18.42 -6.26 9.49
C LEU A 177 17.45 -5.17 9.99
N TRP A 178 17.99 -4.23 10.77
CA TRP A 178 17.18 -3.12 11.30
C TRP A 178 16.70 -2.18 10.20
N HIS A 179 17.48 -1.94 9.17
CA HIS A 179 17.04 -1.17 8.00
C HIS A 179 15.91 -1.90 7.28
N ARG A 180 16.05 -3.19 7.02
CA ARG A 180 15.00 -4.00 6.37
C ARG A 180 13.69 -4.00 7.17
N LEU A 181 13.77 -4.14 8.49
CA LEU A 181 12.58 -4.05 9.35
C LEU A 181 11.92 -2.66 9.25
N CYS A 182 12.72 -1.59 9.36
CA CYS A 182 12.19 -0.22 9.29
C CYS A 182 11.57 0.12 7.93
N ASP A 183 12.08 -0.50 6.86
CA ASP A 183 11.58 -0.33 5.50
C ASP A 183 10.37 -1.21 5.17
N SER A 184 9.97 -2.10 6.10
CA SER A 184 8.85 -3.00 5.88
C SER A 184 7.50 -2.32 6.11
N ASP A 185 6.51 -2.68 5.29
CA ASP A 185 5.14 -2.21 5.47
C ASP A 185 4.45 -2.88 6.65
N VAL A 186 4.71 -4.18 6.84
CA VAL A 186 4.12 -5.02 7.87
C VAL A 186 5.15 -5.97 8.46
N LEU A 187 5.11 -6.13 9.78
CA LEU A 187 5.76 -7.22 10.50
C LEU A 187 4.76 -8.38 10.67
N VAL A 188 5.08 -9.55 10.13
CA VAL A 188 4.38 -10.80 10.45
C VAL A 188 5.09 -11.46 11.61
N MET A 189 4.39 -11.64 12.71
CA MET A 189 4.92 -12.23 13.93
C MET A 189 4.33 -13.63 14.10
N LEU A 190 5.19 -14.64 14.16
CA LEU A 190 4.79 -16.02 14.46
C LEU A 190 4.84 -16.22 15.98
N ASP A 191 3.72 -15.94 16.65
CA ASP A 191 3.61 -15.91 18.10
C ASP A 191 3.43 -17.33 18.67
N THR A 192 4.56 -17.96 18.90
CA THR A 192 4.68 -19.26 19.57
C THR A 192 4.89 -19.07 21.08
N PRO A 193 4.68 -20.09 21.92
CA PRO A 193 4.86 -19.99 23.37
C PRO A 193 6.21 -19.42 23.81
N GLY A 194 7.25 -19.69 23.04
CA GLY A 194 8.60 -19.20 23.32
C GLY A 194 9.01 -17.92 22.60
N TYR A 195 8.15 -17.29 21.81
CA TYR A 195 8.51 -16.13 20.97
C TYR A 195 9.21 -15.02 21.75
N PHE A 196 8.63 -14.58 22.86
CA PHE A 196 9.20 -13.51 23.70
C PHE A 196 10.32 -13.97 24.63
N ASN A 197 10.67 -15.27 24.66
CA ASN A 197 11.86 -15.75 25.35
C ASN A 197 13.14 -15.46 24.56
N SER A 198 13.00 -15.13 23.26
CA SER A 198 14.12 -14.70 22.43
C SER A 198 14.34 -13.19 22.55
N ARG A 199 15.56 -12.78 22.89
CA ARG A 199 15.94 -11.36 22.90
C ARG A 199 15.80 -10.70 21.53
N TRP A 200 15.93 -11.48 20.46
CA TRP A 200 15.89 -10.99 19.08
C TRP A 200 14.48 -10.67 18.65
N THR A 201 13.54 -11.61 18.80
CA THR A 201 12.13 -11.40 18.48
C THR A 201 11.52 -10.28 19.32
N THR A 202 11.93 -10.18 20.59
CA THR A 202 11.54 -9.07 21.47
C THR A 202 12.06 -7.73 20.96
N ALA A 203 13.31 -7.67 20.47
CA ALA A 203 13.90 -6.45 19.92
C ALA A 203 13.27 -6.05 18.59
N GLU A 204 12.96 -7.00 17.71
CA GLU A 204 12.24 -6.76 16.44
C GLU A 204 10.85 -6.20 16.70
N TRP A 205 10.09 -6.84 17.60
CA TRP A 205 8.79 -6.35 18.03
C TRP A 205 8.86 -4.93 18.59
N GLY A 206 9.77 -4.68 19.55
CA GLY A 206 9.94 -3.36 20.16
C GLY A 206 10.28 -2.28 19.14
N ARG A 207 11.07 -2.60 18.14
CA ARG A 207 11.41 -1.68 17.06
C ARG A 207 10.24 -1.42 16.11
N ALA A 208 9.47 -2.47 15.77
CA ALA A 208 8.26 -2.31 14.97
C ALA A 208 7.26 -1.38 15.65
N VAL A 209 7.05 -1.52 16.97
CA VAL A 209 6.22 -0.61 17.77
C VAL A 209 6.76 0.82 17.74
N ALA A 210 8.06 1.01 17.99
CA ALA A 210 8.69 2.33 18.02
C ALA A 210 8.65 3.05 16.66
N LYS A 211 8.59 2.28 15.57
CA LYS A 211 8.50 2.79 14.19
C LYS A 211 7.09 2.80 13.61
N HIS A 212 6.08 2.49 14.42
CA HIS A 212 4.68 2.43 14.01
C HIS A 212 4.43 1.50 12.79
N ILE A 213 5.22 0.42 12.69
CA ILE A 213 5.04 -0.60 11.66
C ILE A 213 3.81 -1.43 12.04
N SER A 214 2.89 -1.60 11.11
CA SER A 214 1.71 -2.44 11.33
C SER A 214 2.12 -3.90 11.51
N MET A 215 1.42 -4.61 12.39
CA MET A 215 1.77 -5.98 12.74
C MET A 215 0.60 -6.94 12.52
N LEU A 216 0.88 -8.06 11.87
CA LEU A 216 0.02 -9.23 11.81
C LEU A 216 0.60 -10.31 12.72
N GLN A 217 -0.11 -10.65 13.78
CA GLN A 217 0.32 -11.65 14.76
C GLN A 217 -0.44 -12.96 14.53
N LEU A 218 0.28 -14.01 14.15
CA LEU A 218 -0.24 -15.36 14.03
C LEU A 218 -0.01 -16.07 15.36
N VAL A 219 -1.08 -16.22 16.12
CA VAL A 219 -1.04 -16.81 17.46
C VAL A 219 -1.16 -18.34 17.35
N TRP A 220 -0.18 -19.05 17.89
CA TRP A 220 -0.15 -20.52 17.87
C TRP A 220 -1.31 -21.15 18.65
N PRO A 221 -1.66 -22.42 18.35
CA PRO A 221 -2.65 -23.15 19.14
C PRO A 221 -2.27 -23.21 20.62
N ASP A 222 -3.27 -23.18 21.49
CA ASP A 222 -3.13 -23.31 22.95
C ASP A 222 -2.17 -22.28 23.60
N HIS A 223 -1.97 -21.16 22.91
CA HIS A 223 -1.15 -20.05 23.37
C HIS A 223 -1.98 -18.76 23.51
N GLU A 224 -1.82 -18.08 24.64
CA GLU A 224 -2.41 -16.75 24.83
C GLU A 224 -1.41 -15.66 24.43
N PRO A 225 -1.83 -14.73 23.54
CA PRO A 225 -0.94 -13.69 23.05
C PRO A 225 -0.47 -12.80 24.20
N SER A 226 0.79 -12.39 24.14
CA SER A 226 1.37 -11.47 25.12
C SER A 226 0.57 -10.16 25.19
N ARG A 227 0.44 -9.59 26.40
CA ARG A 227 -0.18 -8.27 26.60
C ARG A 227 0.52 -7.14 25.84
N HIS A 228 1.79 -7.35 25.47
CA HIS A 228 2.55 -6.41 24.66
C HIS A 228 2.02 -6.28 23.23
N SER A 229 1.34 -7.30 22.69
CA SER A 229 0.87 -7.33 21.31
C SER A 229 -0.51 -6.72 21.05
N ARG A 230 -1.04 -5.91 21.96
CA ARG A 230 -2.36 -5.26 21.82
C ARG A 230 -2.52 -4.35 20.59
N LEU A 231 -1.41 -3.94 19.98
CA LEU A 231 -1.39 -3.09 18.79
C LEU A 231 -1.38 -3.89 17.48
N ALA A 232 -1.27 -5.21 17.55
CA ALA A 232 -1.24 -6.08 16.38
C ALA A 232 -2.63 -6.54 15.96
N THR A 233 -2.82 -6.77 14.66
CA THR A 233 -3.97 -7.53 14.17
C THR A 233 -3.72 -9.01 14.48
N LEU A 234 -4.62 -9.63 15.24
CA LEU A 234 -4.48 -11.01 15.69
C LEU A 234 -5.18 -11.96 14.72
N LYS A 235 -4.49 -13.02 14.32
CA LYS A 235 -5.07 -14.21 13.69
C LYS A 235 -4.71 -15.43 14.53
N ARG A 236 -5.70 -16.00 15.23
CA ARG A 236 -5.51 -17.22 16.01
C ARG A 236 -5.47 -18.44 15.08
N LEU A 237 -4.50 -19.28 15.29
CA LEU A 237 -4.38 -20.57 14.65
C LEU A 237 -4.90 -21.66 15.58
N SER A 238 -5.55 -22.68 15.00
CA SER A 238 -5.95 -23.90 15.69
C SER A 238 -5.08 -25.07 15.24
N THR A 239 -5.10 -26.17 15.97
CA THR A 239 -4.39 -27.40 15.58
C THR A 239 -4.81 -27.90 14.21
N ASP A 240 -6.08 -27.74 13.82
CA ASP A 240 -6.64 -28.15 12.53
C ASP A 240 -6.10 -27.29 11.35
N ASN A 241 -5.46 -26.15 11.65
CA ASN A 241 -4.83 -25.32 10.62
C ASN A 241 -3.50 -25.91 10.13
N PHE A 242 -2.98 -26.91 10.82
CA PHE A 242 -1.68 -27.51 10.52
C PHE A 242 -1.83 -28.89 9.85
N VAL A 243 -0.97 -29.13 8.88
CA VAL A 243 -0.72 -30.44 8.30
C VAL A 243 0.73 -30.79 8.63
N THR A 244 0.94 -31.64 9.61
CA THR A 244 2.25 -31.89 10.24
C THR A 244 2.81 -30.60 10.87
N ALA A 245 3.96 -30.11 10.42
CA ALA A 245 4.61 -28.90 10.93
C ALA A 245 4.30 -27.63 10.10
N ARG A 246 3.46 -27.72 9.06
CA ARG A 246 3.15 -26.62 8.13
C ARG A 246 1.67 -26.27 8.19
N LEU A 247 1.33 -25.04 7.82
CA LEU A 247 -0.05 -24.61 7.65
C LEU A 247 -0.67 -25.27 6.42
N SER A 248 -1.97 -25.54 6.45
CA SER A 248 -2.70 -25.97 5.26
C SER A 248 -2.69 -24.89 4.19
N ALA A 249 -2.83 -25.27 2.92
CA ALA A 249 -2.81 -24.33 1.80
C ALA A 249 -3.91 -23.24 1.91
N THR A 250 -5.08 -23.62 2.40
CA THR A 250 -6.19 -22.68 2.65
C THR A 250 -5.80 -21.62 3.69
N VAL A 251 -5.21 -22.06 4.81
CA VAL A 251 -4.78 -21.14 5.88
C VAL A 251 -3.67 -20.21 5.41
N VAL A 252 -2.73 -20.69 4.60
CA VAL A 252 -1.70 -19.84 3.97
C VAL A 252 -2.33 -18.77 3.08
N GLY A 253 -3.36 -19.13 2.30
CA GLY A 253 -4.15 -18.18 1.51
C GLY A 253 -4.82 -17.12 2.38
N ASP A 254 -5.46 -17.53 3.45
CA ASP A 254 -6.11 -16.64 4.42
C ASP A 254 -5.12 -15.70 5.12
N VAL A 255 -3.93 -16.20 5.47
CA VAL A 255 -2.85 -15.38 6.06
C VAL A 255 -2.37 -14.34 5.07
N ALA A 256 -2.18 -14.72 3.80
CA ALA A 256 -1.76 -13.78 2.76
C ALA A 256 -2.81 -12.67 2.54
N LEU A 257 -4.09 -13.01 2.55
CA LEU A 257 -5.17 -12.02 2.41
C LEU A 257 -5.26 -11.12 3.65
N GLU A 258 -5.13 -11.67 4.86
CA GLU A 258 -5.15 -10.87 6.09
C GLU A 258 -3.92 -9.93 6.16
N LEU A 259 -2.75 -10.41 5.73
CA LEU A 259 -1.56 -9.58 5.58
C LEU A 259 -1.82 -8.39 4.63
N GLU A 260 -2.46 -8.64 3.48
CA GLU A 260 -2.79 -7.58 2.52
C GLU A 260 -3.78 -6.57 3.14
N ARG A 261 -4.76 -7.00 3.93
CA ARG A 261 -5.67 -6.12 4.67
C ARG A 261 -4.93 -5.21 5.65
N VAL A 262 -4.05 -5.78 6.46
CA VAL A 262 -3.23 -5.00 7.39
C VAL A 262 -2.36 -4.00 6.65
N ARG A 263 -1.75 -4.42 5.54
CA ARG A 263 -0.87 -3.58 4.73
C ARG A 263 -1.62 -2.43 4.05
N SER A 264 -2.72 -2.71 3.37
CA SER A 264 -3.49 -1.69 2.65
C SER A 264 -3.99 -0.59 3.60
N ARG A 265 -4.50 -1.00 4.76
CA ARG A 265 -4.94 -0.06 5.81
C ARG A 265 -3.77 0.76 6.35
N SER A 266 -2.61 0.14 6.60
CA SER A 266 -1.40 0.83 7.05
C SER A 266 -0.95 1.88 6.05
N VAL A 267 -0.92 1.51 4.77
CA VAL A 267 -0.52 2.42 3.68
C VAL A 267 -1.49 3.60 3.55
N ALA A 268 -2.80 3.35 3.65
CA ALA A 268 -3.81 4.41 3.61
C ALA A 268 -3.68 5.38 4.78
N LEU A 269 -3.59 4.86 6.00
CA LEU A 269 -3.48 5.69 7.22
C LEU A 269 -2.17 6.49 7.25
N ARG A 270 -1.03 5.87 6.89
CA ARG A 270 0.25 6.59 6.80
C ARG A 270 0.18 7.72 5.78
N HIS A 271 -0.44 7.48 4.64
CA HIS A 271 -0.62 8.51 3.62
C HIS A 271 -1.50 9.65 4.11
N ALA A 272 -2.67 9.35 4.69
CA ALA A 272 -3.58 10.36 5.23
C ALA A 272 -2.91 11.21 6.32
N ASN A 273 -2.20 10.58 7.24
CA ASN A 273 -1.47 11.28 8.31
C ASN A 273 -0.36 12.18 7.76
N LEU A 274 0.42 11.69 6.78
CA LEU A 274 1.50 12.47 6.15
C LEU A 274 0.95 13.69 5.44
N VAL A 275 -0.09 13.53 4.62
CA VAL A 275 -0.72 14.65 3.90
C VAL A 275 -1.37 15.62 4.87
N GLY A 276 -2.05 15.12 5.91
CA GLY A 276 -2.67 15.95 6.95
C GLY A 276 -1.65 16.77 7.73
N THR A 277 -0.57 16.13 8.20
CA THR A 277 0.52 16.82 8.93
C THR A 277 1.20 17.87 8.06
N LEU A 278 1.51 17.51 6.80
CA LEU A 278 2.13 18.44 5.86
C LEU A 278 1.20 19.61 5.54
N ARG A 279 -0.10 19.36 5.37
CA ARG A 279 -1.11 20.41 5.16
C ARG A 279 -1.12 21.41 6.30
N THR A 280 -1.26 20.93 7.54
CA THR A 280 -1.25 21.80 8.73
C THR A 280 0.02 22.64 8.78
N ALA A 281 1.19 22.02 8.62
CA ALA A 281 2.47 22.74 8.66
C ALA A 281 2.60 23.81 7.56
N ILE A 282 2.10 23.54 6.36
CA ILE A 282 2.15 24.48 5.23
C ILE A 282 1.13 25.60 5.41
N GLU A 283 -0.07 25.32 5.90
CA GLU A 283 -1.10 26.32 6.20
C GLU A 283 -0.65 27.26 7.32
N ASP A 284 0.00 26.75 8.37
CA ASP A 284 0.61 27.54 9.45
C ASP A 284 1.69 28.52 8.93
N LEU A 285 2.36 28.16 7.83
CA LEU A 285 3.32 29.03 7.14
C LEU A 285 2.67 29.97 6.11
N GLY A 286 1.34 29.94 5.95
CA GLY A 286 0.58 30.74 4.99
C GLY A 286 0.62 30.22 3.54
N GLY A 287 1.02 28.97 3.33
CA GLY A 287 0.96 28.27 2.04
C GLY A 287 -0.30 27.41 1.91
N THR A 288 -0.37 26.63 0.83
CA THR A 288 -1.50 25.70 0.57
C THR A 288 -1.03 24.38 -0.01
N VAL A 289 -1.74 23.30 0.28
CA VAL A 289 -1.60 22.01 -0.40
C VAL A 289 -2.55 21.99 -1.59
N GLU A 290 -2.01 21.94 -2.80
CA GLU A 290 -2.79 22.01 -4.04
C GLU A 290 -3.27 20.63 -4.54
N GLY A 291 -2.63 19.54 -4.10
CA GLY A 291 -3.06 18.21 -4.43
C GLY A 291 -1.99 17.13 -4.24
N VAL A 292 -2.36 15.90 -4.55
CA VAL A 292 -1.46 14.74 -4.54
C VAL A 292 -1.46 14.11 -5.93
N GLY A 293 -0.28 13.97 -6.49
CA GLY A 293 -0.06 13.43 -7.82
C GLY A 293 0.49 11.99 -7.83
N PRO A 294 0.93 11.55 -9.02
CA PRO A 294 1.60 10.27 -9.19
C PRO A 294 2.78 10.11 -8.22
N LYS A 295 3.09 8.87 -7.85
CA LYS A 295 4.10 8.54 -6.82
C LYS A 295 3.78 9.14 -5.44
N ARG A 296 2.53 9.52 -5.18
CA ARG A 296 2.09 10.23 -3.97
C ARG A 296 2.83 11.54 -3.73
N SER A 297 3.33 12.16 -4.79
CA SER A 297 3.94 13.48 -4.70
C SER A 297 2.91 14.51 -4.23
N VAL A 298 3.26 15.33 -3.24
CA VAL A 298 2.39 16.37 -2.71
C VAL A 298 2.78 17.71 -3.33
N LEU A 299 1.85 18.35 -4.00
CA LEU A 299 2.02 19.66 -4.62
C LEU A 299 1.63 20.74 -3.61
N LEU A 300 2.55 21.64 -3.37
CA LEU A 300 2.42 22.76 -2.43
C LEU A 300 2.56 24.07 -3.15
N LYS A 301 1.91 25.10 -2.63
CA LYS A 301 2.15 26.50 -2.99
C LYS A 301 2.62 27.26 -1.76
N LEU A 302 3.81 27.82 -1.84
CA LEU A 302 4.40 28.61 -0.76
C LEU A 302 3.75 30.01 -0.68
N PRO A 303 3.88 30.74 0.43
CA PRO A 303 3.39 32.11 0.55
C PRO A 303 3.97 33.06 -0.50
N SER A 304 5.18 32.77 -0.99
CA SER A 304 5.80 33.49 -2.11
C SER A 304 5.11 33.27 -3.46
N GLY A 305 4.12 32.37 -3.54
CA GLY A 305 3.47 31.96 -4.78
C GLY A 305 4.20 30.88 -5.56
N ASN A 306 5.41 30.46 -5.12
CA ASN A 306 6.20 29.46 -5.81
C ASN A 306 5.64 28.05 -5.56
N PRO A 307 5.48 27.21 -6.61
CA PRO A 307 5.10 25.83 -6.47
C PRO A 307 6.28 24.98 -5.94
N LEU A 308 5.99 24.02 -5.11
CA LEU A 308 6.95 23.03 -4.59
C LEU A 308 6.32 21.64 -4.66
N VAL A 309 7.10 20.66 -5.11
CA VAL A 309 6.67 19.25 -5.12
C VAL A 309 7.49 18.48 -4.10
N VAL A 310 6.82 17.84 -3.17
CA VAL A 310 7.41 17.00 -2.12
C VAL A 310 7.10 15.54 -2.42
N TYR A 311 8.13 14.71 -2.41
CA TYR A 311 7.97 13.26 -2.54
C TYR A 311 8.12 12.63 -1.16
N PRO A 312 7.11 11.86 -0.70
CA PRO A 312 7.25 11.10 0.54
C PRO A 312 8.32 10.01 0.34
N VAL A 313 9.20 9.89 1.31
CA VAL A 313 10.30 8.89 1.33
C VAL A 313 9.95 7.79 2.32
#